data_758d4f6af8ae7cd79d3cdbe4d81fe20a
#
_entry.id   758d4f6af8ae7cd79d3cdbe4d81fe20a
#
_cell.length_a   1.000
_cell.length_b   1.000
_cell.length_c   1.000
_cell.angle_alpha   90.00
_cell.angle_beta   90.00
_cell.angle_gamma   90.00
#
_symmetry.space_group_name_H-M   'P 1'
#
loop_
_entity.id
_entity.type
_entity.pdbx_description
1 polymer ?
#
loop_
_entity_poly.entity_id
_entity_poly.type
_entity_poly.pdbx_seq_one_letter_code
_entity_poly.pdbx_strand_id
1 'polypeptide(L)'
;MSILNSFLIKTSSVKKICISFFASQFTLLIMMLYTFPIINSQIGTRAFDLQNLGYSLSTANQIVNNLNNQTTELYLFPQLTLLDVFYPFLLALFLSSLLFRLGKLIGKDNKITSLLLYLPLLAMAFDYFENICIILMISKSIEISKSFVLLSSTFTVLKSLLTTFSWIVILIYTIKWVRLKIMKKATKSSLSQS
;
A
#
# COMPACT_ATOMS: atom_id res chain seq x y z
N MET A 1 -20.43 -10.53 13.91
CA MET A 1 -19.85 -9.89 12.71
C MET A 1 -18.75 -8.94 13.17
N SER A 2 -17.52 -9.01 12.68
CA SER A 2 -16.45 -8.10 13.14
C SER A 2 -16.73 -6.65 12.68
N ILE A 3 -16.26 -5.66 13.42
CA ILE A 3 -16.38 -4.23 13.06
C ILE A 3 -15.85 -3.99 11.65
N LEU A 4 -14.73 -4.64 11.31
CA LEU A 4 -14.13 -4.58 9.98
C LEU A 4 -15.10 -5.07 8.89
N ASN A 5 -15.78 -6.20 9.08
CA ASN A 5 -16.73 -6.71 8.10
C ASN A 5 -17.89 -5.74 7.87
N SER A 6 -18.41 -5.13 8.93
CA SER A 6 -19.49 -4.12 8.82
C SER A 6 -19.03 -2.88 8.04
N PHE A 7 -17.78 -2.45 8.24
CA PHE A 7 -17.18 -1.36 7.49
C PHE A 7 -16.98 -1.73 6.01
N LEU A 8 -16.42 -2.92 5.73
CA LEU A 8 -16.15 -3.38 4.37
C LEU A 8 -17.43 -3.63 3.55
N ILE A 9 -18.54 -4.01 4.18
CA ILE A 9 -19.84 -4.06 3.50
C ILE A 9 -20.21 -2.69 2.91
N LYS A 10 -19.98 -1.62 3.69
CA LYS A 10 -20.30 -0.25 3.25
C LYS A 10 -19.35 0.28 2.17
N THR A 11 -18.08 -0.19 2.13
CA THR A 11 -17.05 0.28 1.19
C THR A 11 -16.87 -0.59 -0.04
N SER A 12 -17.37 -1.83 -0.07
CA SER A 12 -17.17 -2.80 -1.14
C SER A 12 -18.09 -2.65 -2.37
N SER A 13 -18.85 -1.54 -2.48
CA SER A 13 -19.57 -1.24 -3.73
C SER A 13 -18.58 -0.93 -4.86
N VAL A 14 -18.88 -1.31 -6.11
CA VAL A 14 -17.99 -1.07 -7.27
C VAL A 14 -17.57 0.40 -7.35
N LYS A 15 -18.55 1.32 -7.20
CA LYS A 15 -18.29 2.77 -7.25
C LYS A 15 -17.25 3.20 -6.22
N LYS A 16 -17.36 2.73 -4.96
CA LYS A 16 -16.42 3.10 -3.88
C LYS A 16 -15.04 2.49 -4.06
N ILE A 17 -14.98 1.23 -4.55
CA ILE A 17 -13.71 0.57 -4.92
C ILE A 17 -13.01 1.35 -6.03
N CYS A 18 -13.73 1.76 -7.08
CA CYS A 18 -13.16 2.59 -8.15
C CYS A 18 -12.70 3.95 -7.63
N ILE A 19 -13.48 4.61 -6.77
CA ILE A 19 -13.08 5.91 -6.20
C ILE A 19 -11.80 5.76 -5.38
N SER A 20 -11.70 4.79 -4.47
CA SER A 20 -10.48 4.57 -3.67
C SER A 20 -9.28 4.17 -4.53
N PHE A 21 -9.49 3.38 -5.59
CA PHE A 21 -8.45 3.06 -6.58
C PHE A 21 -7.93 4.31 -7.26
N PHE A 22 -8.79 5.08 -7.93
CA PHE A 22 -8.36 6.26 -8.68
C PHE A 22 -7.76 7.32 -7.75
N ALA A 23 -8.30 7.50 -6.55
CA ALA A 23 -7.74 8.42 -5.57
C ALA A 23 -6.33 7.99 -5.12
N SER A 24 -6.11 6.69 -4.82
CA SER A 24 -4.77 6.19 -4.47
C SER A 24 -3.78 6.34 -5.63
N GLN A 25 -4.20 6.00 -6.88
CA GLN A 25 -3.32 6.13 -8.04
C GLN A 25 -3.00 7.60 -8.36
N PHE A 26 -3.95 8.51 -8.16
CA PHE A 26 -3.73 9.94 -8.35
C PHE A 26 -2.73 10.49 -7.32
N THR A 27 -2.85 10.11 -6.05
CA THR A 27 -1.86 10.47 -5.02
C THR A 27 -0.47 9.93 -5.38
N LEU A 28 -0.37 8.64 -5.76
CA LEU A 28 0.88 8.04 -6.21
C LEU A 28 1.48 8.77 -7.42
N LEU A 29 0.64 9.17 -8.37
CA LEU A 29 1.09 9.90 -9.56
C LEU A 29 1.72 11.25 -9.18
N ILE A 30 1.13 11.99 -8.25
CA ILE A 30 1.70 13.24 -7.74
C ILE A 30 3.07 12.96 -7.11
N MET A 31 3.18 11.93 -6.26
CA MET A 31 4.45 11.55 -5.63
C MET A 31 5.52 11.22 -6.68
N MET A 32 5.18 10.37 -7.66
CA MET A 32 6.12 9.88 -8.68
C MET A 32 6.52 10.93 -9.71
N LEU A 33 5.64 11.88 -10.06
CA LEU A 33 5.93 12.88 -11.08
C LEU A 33 6.44 14.21 -10.52
N TYR A 34 6.19 14.49 -9.25
CA TYR A 34 6.53 15.78 -8.67
C TYR A 34 7.52 15.66 -7.50
N THR A 35 7.13 15.05 -6.37
CA THR A 35 7.94 15.10 -5.15
C THR A 35 9.18 14.23 -5.24
N PHE A 36 9.06 12.96 -5.63
CA PHE A 36 10.21 12.05 -5.69
C PHE A 36 11.27 12.44 -6.72
N PRO A 37 10.97 12.94 -7.94
CA PRO A 37 12.00 13.40 -8.86
C PRO A 37 12.86 14.53 -8.27
N ILE A 38 12.24 15.49 -7.59
CA ILE A 38 12.96 16.61 -6.96
C ILE A 38 13.84 16.08 -5.82
N ILE A 39 13.28 15.25 -4.92
CA ILE A 39 14.01 14.66 -3.81
C ILE A 39 15.19 13.81 -4.31
N ASN A 40 14.94 12.88 -5.23
CA ASN A 40 15.96 11.97 -5.75
C ASN A 40 17.11 12.70 -6.48
N SER A 41 16.79 13.76 -7.23
CA SER A 41 17.82 14.57 -7.90
C SER A 41 18.74 15.28 -6.92
N GLN A 42 18.22 15.73 -5.78
CA GLN A 42 18.98 16.41 -4.75
C GLN A 42 19.88 15.44 -3.96
N ILE A 43 19.33 14.27 -3.56
CA ILE A 43 20.07 13.33 -2.72
C ILE A 43 21.02 12.42 -3.52
N GLY A 44 20.90 12.38 -4.85
CA GLY A 44 21.71 11.54 -5.73
C GLY A 44 21.44 10.04 -5.60
N THR A 45 20.32 9.64 -5.01
CA THR A 45 19.86 8.26 -4.84
C THR A 45 18.31 8.24 -4.76
N ARG A 46 17.74 7.06 -4.55
CA ARG A 46 16.28 6.95 -4.31
C ARG A 46 15.94 7.39 -2.89
N ALA A 47 14.83 8.09 -2.74
CA ALA A 47 14.23 8.42 -1.44
C ALA A 47 13.98 7.17 -0.60
N PHE A 48 13.85 7.32 0.72
CA PHE A 48 13.58 6.20 1.65
C PHE A 48 12.38 5.37 1.22
N ASP A 49 11.27 6.02 0.89
CA ASP A 49 10.00 5.41 0.46
C ASP A 49 10.13 4.51 -0.79
N LEU A 50 11.15 4.74 -1.62
CA LEU A 50 11.41 4.00 -2.85
C LEU A 50 12.42 2.85 -2.67
N GLN A 51 12.90 2.60 -1.44
CA GLN A 51 13.85 1.53 -1.09
C GLN A 51 13.13 0.22 -0.73
N ASN A 52 12.26 -0.29 -1.60
CA ASN A 52 11.33 -1.41 -1.32
C ASN A 52 11.95 -2.67 -0.70
N LEU A 53 13.25 -2.89 -0.87
CA LEU A 53 14.00 -4.02 -0.29
C LEU A 53 14.74 -3.64 1.01
N GLY A 54 14.49 -2.43 1.52
CA GLY A 54 15.17 -1.88 2.68
C GLY A 54 16.45 -1.11 2.31
N TYR A 55 17.07 -0.50 3.31
CA TYR A 55 18.26 0.35 3.14
C TYR A 55 19.25 0.19 4.30
N SER A 56 20.49 0.52 4.02
CA SER A 56 21.61 0.45 4.95
C SER A 56 21.82 1.76 5.71
N LEU A 57 22.66 1.71 6.77
CA LEU A 57 23.11 2.92 7.48
C LEU A 57 23.83 3.90 6.56
N SER A 58 24.66 3.40 5.62
CA SER A 58 25.33 4.26 4.64
C SER A 58 24.35 4.98 3.73
N THR A 59 23.31 4.27 3.25
CA THR A 59 22.24 4.86 2.42
C THR A 59 21.45 5.91 3.22
N ALA A 60 21.09 5.62 4.47
CA ALA A 60 20.37 6.56 5.31
C ALA A 60 21.19 7.85 5.56
N ASN A 61 22.48 7.73 5.89
CA ASN A 61 23.37 8.87 6.05
C ASN A 61 23.54 9.65 4.74
N GLN A 62 23.68 8.98 3.59
CA GLN A 62 23.75 9.64 2.29
C GLN A 62 22.50 10.47 2.03
N ILE A 63 21.31 9.91 2.25
CA ILE A 63 20.04 10.61 2.02
C ILE A 63 19.98 11.86 2.93
N VAL A 64 20.16 11.71 4.23
CA VAL A 64 19.99 12.80 5.19
C VAL A 64 21.03 13.90 5.02
N ASN A 65 22.30 13.53 4.70
CA ASN A 65 23.39 14.52 4.54
C ASN A 65 23.29 15.29 3.21
N ASN A 66 22.67 14.71 2.17
CA ASN A 66 22.54 15.38 0.87
C ASN A 66 21.25 16.23 0.76
N LEU A 67 20.34 16.16 1.73
CA LEU A 67 19.16 17.01 1.76
C LEU A 67 19.55 18.46 2.10
N ASN A 68 19.15 19.41 1.26
CA ASN A 68 19.18 20.83 1.58
C ASN A 68 17.87 21.27 2.28
N ASN A 69 17.80 22.49 2.80
CA ASN A 69 16.63 22.97 3.54
C ASN A 69 15.34 22.89 2.73
N GLN A 70 15.37 23.33 1.48
CA GLN A 70 14.18 23.36 0.60
C GLN A 70 13.66 21.92 0.30
N THR A 71 14.57 20.98 0.02
CA THR A 71 14.18 19.59 -0.25
C THR A 71 13.77 18.88 1.04
N THR A 72 14.36 19.23 2.18
CA THR A 72 13.92 18.75 3.51
C THR A 72 12.48 19.16 3.78
N GLU A 73 12.14 20.43 3.56
CA GLU A 73 10.77 20.94 3.71
C GLU A 73 9.80 20.21 2.77
N LEU A 74 10.15 20.05 1.48
CA LEU A 74 9.34 19.32 0.52
C LEU A 74 9.13 17.85 0.93
N TYR A 75 10.17 17.21 1.49
CA TYR A 75 10.09 15.82 1.91
C TYR A 75 9.23 15.67 3.17
N LEU A 76 9.37 16.57 4.14
CA LEU A 76 8.52 16.57 5.34
C LEU A 76 7.07 16.95 4.99
N PHE A 77 6.88 18.01 4.19
CA PHE A 77 5.58 18.45 3.71
C PHE A 77 5.70 18.96 2.26
N PRO A 78 4.91 18.48 1.32
CA PRO A 78 3.73 17.61 1.47
C PRO A 78 4.01 16.10 1.39
N GLN A 79 5.27 15.65 1.12
CA GLN A 79 5.52 14.24 0.82
C GLN A 79 5.10 13.32 1.97
N LEU A 80 5.80 13.33 3.11
CA LEU A 80 5.58 12.37 4.21
C LEU A 80 4.30 12.64 5.03
N THR A 81 3.99 13.91 5.29
CA THR A 81 2.88 14.25 6.21
C THR A 81 1.53 14.40 5.52
N LEU A 82 1.48 14.52 4.21
CA LEU A 82 0.23 14.63 3.45
C LEU A 82 0.07 13.46 2.47
N LEU A 83 0.90 13.39 1.44
CA LEU A 83 0.74 12.42 0.36
C LEU A 83 0.90 10.99 0.86
N ASP A 84 1.91 10.75 1.68
CA ASP A 84 2.24 9.43 2.22
C ASP A 84 1.43 9.05 3.48
N VAL A 85 0.53 9.90 3.92
CA VAL A 85 -0.56 9.55 4.83
C VAL A 85 -1.79 9.11 4.03
N PHE A 86 -2.15 9.83 2.99
CA PHE A 86 -3.33 9.51 2.19
C PHE A 86 -3.15 8.29 1.28
N TYR A 87 -1.97 8.13 0.67
CA TYR A 87 -1.72 7.04 -0.27
C TYR A 87 -1.92 5.65 0.35
N PRO A 88 -1.24 5.26 1.44
CA PRO A 88 -1.38 3.94 2.04
C PRO A 88 -2.79 3.72 2.62
N PHE A 89 -3.45 4.76 3.13
CA PHE A 89 -4.84 4.67 3.58
C PHE A 89 -5.79 4.33 2.42
N LEU A 90 -5.72 5.07 1.32
CA LEU A 90 -6.56 4.85 0.15
C LEU A 90 -6.29 3.51 -0.51
N LEU A 91 -5.01 3.11 -0.58
CA LEU A 91 -4.60 1.82 -1.10
C LEU A 91 -5.11 0.66 -0.24
N ALA A 92 -4.96 0.75 1.08
CA ALA A 92 -5.48 -0.27 2.00
C ALA A 92 -7.00 -0.39 1.94
N LEU A 93 -7.71 0.74 1.85
CA LEU A 93 -9.15 0.77 1.67
C LEU A 93 -9.57 0.09 0.36
N PHE A 94 -8.90 0.40 -0.74
CA PHE A 94 -9.12 -0.22 -2.04
C PHE A 94 -8.89 -1.73 -2.00
N LEU A 95 -7.69 -2.17 -1.56
CA LEU A 95 -7.32 -3.58 -1.56
C LEU A 95 -8.22 -4.42 -0.64
N SER A 96 -8.51 -3.95 0.59
CA SER A 96 -9.38 -4.66 1.52
C SER A 96 -10.83 -4.74 1.01
N SER A 97 -11.36 -3.66 0.44
CA SER A 97 -12.72 -3.63 -0.13
C SER A 97 -12.85 -4.53 -1.35
N LEU A 98 -11.84 -4.56 -2.22
CA LEU A 98 -11.80 -5.43 -3.39
C LEU A 98 -11.70 -6.91 -3.00
N LEU A 99 -10.80 -7.25 -2.05
CA LEU A 99 -10.66 -8.60 -1.51
C LEU A 99 -11.96 -9.11 -0.90
N PHE A 100 -12.61 -8.28 -0.07
CA PHE A 100 -13.90 -8.61 0.54
C PHE A 100 -14.96 -8.90 -0.53
N ARG A 101 -15.07 -8.04 -1.54
CA ARG A 101 -16.01 -8.24 -2.65
C ARG A 101 -15.73 -9.52 -3.44
N LEU A 102 -14.48 -9.75 -3.82
CA LEU A 102 -14.06 -10.95 -4.55
C LEU A 102 -14.31 -12.21 -3.72
N GLY A 103 -13.99 -12.20 -2.43
CA GLY A 103 -14.28 -13.30 -1.50
C GLY A 103 -15.75 -13.71 -1.52
N LYS A 104 -16.65 -12.73 -1.44
CA LYS A 104 -18.10 -12.97 -1.55
C LYS A 104 -18.52 -13.53 -2.92
N LEU A 105 -17.96 -12.99 -4.01
CA LEU A 105 -18.31 -13.42 -5.37
C LEU A 105 -17.86 -14.86 -5.66
N ILE A 106 -16.81 -15.36 -5.03
CA ILE A 106 -16.33 -16.74 -5.17
C ILE A 106 -16.89 -17.70 -4.11
N GLY A 107 -17.79 -17.21 -3.22
CA GLY A 107 -18.41 -18.01 -2.16
C GLY A 107 -17.43 -18.41 -1.05
N LYS A 108 -16.34 -17.68 -0.86
CA LYS A 108 -15.36 -17.91 0.22
C LYS A 108 -15.57 -16.89 1.35
N ASP A 109 -16.49 -17.18 2.24
CA ASP A 109 -16.72 -16.44 3.48
C ASP A 109 -16.24 -17.29 4.68
N ASN A 110 -14.93 -17.53 4.75
CA ASN A 110 -14.29 -18.35 5.79
C ASN A 110 -13.27 -17.52 6.59
N LYS A 111 -12.77 -18.10 7.70
CA LYS A 111 -11.76 -17.46 8.58
C LYS A 111 -10.52 -16.99 7.82
N ILE A 112 -10.06 -17.76 6.82
CA ILE A 112 -8.87 -17.43 6.02
C ILE A 112 -9.13 -16.16 5.22
N THR A 113 -10.26 -16.05 4.52
CA THR A 113 -10.62 -14.83 3.80
C THR A 113 -10.70 -13.62 4.73
N SER A 114 -11.31 -13.79 5.91
CA SER A 114 -11.34 -12.73 6.93
C SER A 114 -9.94 -12.31 7.39
N LEU A 115 -9.00 -13.24 7.55
CA LEU A 115 -7.62 -12.92 7.92
C LEU A 115 -6.90 -12.15 6.80
N LEU A 116 -7.11 -12.55 5.54
CA LEU A 116 -6.50 -11.88 4.39
C LEU A 116 -6.92 -10.41 4.24
N LEU A 117 -8.09 -10.03 4.78
CA LEU A 117 -8.55 -8.63 4.76
C LEU A 117 -7.70 -7.69 5.61
N TYR A 118 -6.96 -8.23 6.60
CA TYR A 118 -6.07 -7.44 7.46
C TYR A 118 -4.71 -7.15 6.80
N LEU A 119 -4.30 -7.88 5.76
CA LEU A 119 -2.99 -7.69 5.10
C LEU A 119 -2.77 -6.25 4.62
N PRO A 120 -3.70 -5.62 3.85
CA PRO A 120 -3.51 -4.25 3.41
C PRO A 120 -3.51 -3.24 4.57
N LEU A 121 -4.25 -3.51 5.65
CA LEU A 121 -4.30 -2.66 6.83
C LEU A 121 -2.99 -2.73 7.63
N LEU A 122 -2.39 -3.91 7.72
CA LEU A 122 -1.07 -4.09 8.34
C LEU A 122 0.02 -3.43 7.49
N ALA A 123 -0.05 -3.54 6.15
CA ALA A 123 0.86 -2.85 5.25
C ALA A 123 0.80 -1.33 5.48
N MET A 124 -0.39 -0.75 5.56
CA MET A 124 -0.61 0.65 5.89
C MET A 124 -0.02 1.03 7.25
N ALA A 125 -0.20 0.20 8.28
CA ALA A 125 0.35 0.47 9.60
C ALA A 125 1.88 0.49 9.60
N PHE A 126 2.53 -0.47 8.91
CA PHE A 126 4.00 -0.47 8.77
C PHE A 126 4.51 0.70 7.94
N ASP A 127 3.76 1.16 6.95
CA ASP A 127 4.07 2.35 6.19
C ASP A 127 4.09 3.61 7.09
N TYR A 128 3.08 3.77 7.94
CA TYR A 128 3.06 4.87 8.91
C TYR A 128 4.19 4.80 9.93
N PHE A 129 4.55 3.61 10.42
CA PHE A 129 5.71 3.46 11.32
C PHE A 129 7.02 3.81 10.63
N GLU A 130 7.19 3.41 9.36
CA GLU A 130 8.34 3.82 8.56
C GLU A 130 8.39 5.35 8.41
N ASN A 131 7.27 5.99 8.03
CA ASN A 131 7.20 7.43 7.85
C ASN A 131 7.58 8.21 9.12
N ILE A 132 7.13 7.73 10.30
CA ILE A 132 7.57 8.29 11.58
C ILE A 132 9.09 8.20 11.73
N CYS A 133 9.68 7.03 11.43
CA CYS A 133 11.15 6.86 11.52
C CYS A 133 11.87 7.78 10.53
N ILE A 134 11.39 7.91 9.30
CA ILE A 134 11.99 8.79 8.28
C ILE A 134 11.91 10.25 8.72
N ILE A 135 10.75 10.71 9.22
CA ILE A 135 10.58 12.08 9.73
C ILE A 135 11.58 12.36 10.83
N LEU A 136 11.77 11.44 11.79
CA LEU A 136 12.73 11.60 12.89
C LEU A 136 14.18 11.68 12.39
N MET A 137 14.56 10.93 11.36
CA MET A 137 15.89 10.99 10.75
C MET A 137 16.11 12.29 9.97
N ILE A 138 15.15 12.68 9.12
CA ILE A 138 15.25 13.87 8.24
C ILE A 138 15.22 15.17 9.06
N SER A 139 14.37 15.23 10.10
CA SER A 139 14.29 16.38 11.01
C SER A 139 15.48 16.47 11.96
N LYS A 140 16.40 15.49 11.94
CA LYS A 140 17.54 15.38 12.86
C LYS A 140 17.13 15.39 14.33
N SER A 141 15.91 14.95 14.63
CA SER A 141 15.39 14.84 16.00
C SER A 141 16.03 13.70 16.79
N ILE A 142 16.65 12.76 16.09
CA ILE A 142 17.38 11.63 16.68
C ILE A 142 18.72 11.43 15.97
N GLU A 143 19.68 10.80 16.66
CA GLU A 143 20.92 10.33 16.06
C GLU A 143 20.66 9.10 15.16
N ILE A 144 21.22 9.10 13.95
CA ILE A 144 21.07 8.02 12.98
C ILE A 144 21.97 6.85 13.40
N SER A 145 21.43 5.94 14.20
CA SER A 145 22.11 4.73 14.64
C SER A 145 21.79 3.52 13.74
N LYS A 146 22.71 2.54 13.72
CA LYS A 146 22.51 1.28 12.96
C LYS A 146 21.22 0.58 13.37
N SER A 147 20.89 0.54 14.66
CA SER A 147 19.69 -0.13 15.18
C SER A 147 18.41 0.58 14.73
N PHE A 148 18.39 1.92 14.72
CA PHE A 148 17.23 2.68 14.31
C PHE A 148 16.98 2.56 12.79
N VAL A 149 18.05 2.63 11.99
CA VAL A 149 17.96 2.42 10.53
C VAL A 149 17.47 1.00 10.22
N LEU A 150 17.98 -0.02 10.94
CA LEU A 150 17.50 -1.39 10.77
C LEU A 150 16.01 -1.52 11.08
N LEU A 151 15.53 -0.88 12.16
CA LEU A 151 14.10 -0.87 12.51
C LEU A 151 13.26 -0.24 11.39
N SER A 152 13.62 0.95 10.94
CA SER A 152 12.92 1.67 9.87
C SER A 152 12.92 0.87 8.56
N SER A 153 14.09 0.37 8.16
CA SER A 153 14.25 -0.49 6.97
C SER A 153 13.42 -1.78 7.06
N THR A 154 13.25 -2.33 8.27
CA THR A 154 12.38 -3.51 8.48
C THR A 154 10.91 -3.16 8.20
N PHE A 155 10.44 -1.99 8.61
CA PHE A 155 9.08 -1.53 8.27
C PHE A 155 8.89 -1.37 6.77
N THR A 156 9.89 -0.84 6.05
CA THR A 156 9.89 -0.75 4.57
C THR A 156 9.70 -2.12 3.92
N VAL A 157 10.47 -3.11 4.36
CA VAL A 157 10.38 -4.47 3.81
C VAL A 157 9.03 -5.10 4.13
N LEU A 158 8.54 -4.96 5.37
CA LEU A 158 7.27 -5.53 5.79
C LEU A 158 6.08 -4.94 5.02
N LYS A 159 6.01 -3.60 4.87
CA LYS A 159 4.96 -2.97 4.06
C LYS A 159 4.97 -3.45 2.61
N SER A 160 6.15 -3.56 2.02
CA SER A 160 6.33 -3.99 0.63
C SER A 160 5.89 -5.45 0.44
N LEU A 161 6.28 -6.35 1.34
CA LEU A 161 5.87 -7.76 1.31
C LEU A 161 4.36 -7.92 1.49
N LEU A 162 3.76 -7.25 2.48
CA LEU A 162 2.33 -7.36 2.75
C LEU A 162 1.48 -6.78 1.62
N THR A 163 1.92 -5.66 1.02
CA THR A 163 1.26 -5.06 -0.14
C THR A 163 1.34 -6.00 -1.35
N THR A 164 2.52 -6.55 -1.64
CA THR A 164 2.71 -7.52 -2.73
C THR A 164 1.85 -8.76 -2.53
N PHE A 165 1.83 -9.29 -1.32
CA PHE A 165 1.00 -10.46 -1.00
C PHE A 165 -0.49 -10.17 -1.16
N SER A 166 -0.95 -8.98 -0.79
CA SER A 166 -2.33 -8.52 -1.00
C SER A 166 -2.70 -8.52 -2.49
N TRP A 167 -1.84 -8.03 -3.37
CA TRP A 167 -2.02 -8.06 -4.81
C TRP A 167 -2.06 -9.48 -5.37
N ILE A 168 -1.19 -10.38 -4.91
CA ILE A 168 -1.19 -11.79 -5.31
C ILE A 168 -2.52 -12.46 -4.96
N VAL A 169 -3.03 -12.24 -3.75
CA VAL A 169 -4.33 -12.79 -3.33
C VAL A 169 -5.47 -12.24 -4.18
N ILE A 170 -5.48 -10.95 -4.48
CA ILE A 170 -6.47 -10.32 -5.37
C ILE A 170 -6.43 -10.97 -6.76
N LEU A 171 -5.24 -11.17 -7.32
CA LEU A 171 -5.07 -11.82 -8.62
C LEU A 171 -5.65 -13.24 -8.62
N ILE A 172 -5.31 -14.05 -7.59
CA ILE A 172 -5.84 -15.42 -7.43
C ILE A 172 -7.38 -15.41 -7.35
N TYR A 173 -7.96 -14.50 -6.55
CA TYR A 173 -9.41 -14.41 -6.38
C TYR A 173 -10.10 -13.94 -7.66
N THR A 174 -9.50 -13.02 -8.39
CA THR A 174 -9.99 -12.53 -9.68
C THR A 174 -10.01 -13.67 -10.71
N ILE A 175 -8.92 -14.45 -10.83
CA ILE A 175 -8.86 -15.60 -11.73
C ILE A 175 -9.96 -16.62 -11.38
N LYS A 176 -10.14 -16.93 -10.09
CA LYS A 176 -11.19 -17.85 -9.64
C LYS A 176 -12.59 -17.33 -9.97
N TRP A 177 -12.86 -16.05 -9.74
CA TRP A 177 -14.13 -15.44 -10.07
C TRP A 177 -14.44 -15.50 -11.57
N VAL A 178 -13.46 -15.16 -12.42
CA VAL A 178 -13.62 -15.23 -13.88
C VAL A 178 -13.93 -16.66 -14.33
N ARG A 179 -13.18 -17.66 -13.83
CA ARG A 179 -13.44 -19.08 -14.14
C ARG A 179 -14.87 -19.51 -13.76
N LEU A 180 -15.31 -19.18 -12.54
CA LEU A 180 -16.68 -19.49 -12.09
C LEU A 180 -17.75 -18.83 -12.97
N LYS A 181 -17.51 -17.59 -13.42
CA LYS A 181 -18.45 -16.89 -14.32
C LYS A 181 -18.55 -17.55 -15.69
N ILE A 182 -17.43 -17.99 -16.26
CA ILE A 182 -17.39 -18.70 -17.56
C ILE A 182 -18.10 -20.03 -17.44
N MET A 183 -17.84 -20.84 -16.42
CA MET A 183 -18.50 -22.14 -16.22
C MET A 183 -20.01 -22.00 -16.07
N LYS A 184 -20.52 -21.04 -15.29
CA LYS A 184 -21.95 -20.77 -15.13
C LYS A 184 -22.60 -20.37 -16.46
N LYS A 185 -21.89 -19.64 -17.33
CA LYS A 185 -22.40 -19.24 -18.64
C LYS A 185 -22.52 -20.48 -19.59
N ALA A 186 -21.51 -21.34 -19.60
CA ALA A 186 -21.49 -22.56 -20.39
C ALA A 186 -22.64 -23.52 -20.01
N THR A 187 -22.86 -23.75 -18.70
CA THR A 187 -23.94 -24.58 -18.19
C THR A 187 -25.32 -24.03 -18.57
N LYS A 188 -25.51 -22.71 -18.55
CA LYS A 188 -26.77 -22.07 -18.91
C LYS A 188 -27.07 -22.22 -20.43
N SER A 189 -26.04 -22.15 -21.28
CA SER A 189 -26.22 -22.34 -22.74
C SER A 189 -26.57 -23.77 -23.11
N SER A 190 -26.00 -24.79 -22.43
CA SER A 190 -26.34 -26.20 -22.69
C SER A 190 -27.77 -26.54 -22.27
N LEU A 191 -28.29 -25.97 -21.19
CA LEU A 191 -29.67 -26.17 -20.72
C LEU A 191 -30.72 -25.46 -21.59
N SER A 192 -30.34 -24.46 -22.38
CA SER A 192 -31.27 -23.76 -23.30
C SER A 192 -31.37 -24.41 -24.68
N GLN A 193 -30.55 -25.44 -24.94
CA GLN A 193 -30.53 -26.19 -26.22
C GLN A 193 -31.13 -27.59 -26.08
N SER A 194 -31.47 -28.02 -24.86
CA SER A 194 -32.24 -29.24 -24.57
C SER A 194 -33.74 -28.91 -24.41
#